data_4339d2ef9c268867727ef880a606282d
#
_entry.id   4339d2ef9c268867727ef880a606282d
#
_cell.length_a   1.000
_cell.length_b   1.000
_cell.length_c   1.000
_cell.angle_alpha   90.00
_cell.angle_beta   90.00
_cell.angle_gamma   90.00
#
_symmetry.space_group_name_H-M   'P 1'
#
loop_
_entity.id
_entity.type
_entity.pdbx_description
1 polymer ?
#
loop_
_entity_poly.entity_id
_entity_poly.type
_entity_poly.pdbx_seq_one_letter_code
_entity_poly.pdbx_strand_id
1 'polypeptide(L)'
;MMVWERFHGWTSRRTAWLSALTVALVLAPMMLSSGSQSWHRDWHYFQHWAHVAQMAFLEGLPPDFNPWHCAGADLAANAQDLSLSPLFVFVLLFGPALGLRIACFVLVLLGSAGMSWSLRSRGSGALESWFAGAAWGLCVFVHVHISEGHVPFAGFALMPLVLGLYSEGLEKLGEKKRERALIYFAASGLVLGNQLLFGGAYSFPFTSMVLALAGAVYAIQARLWSPVLSLGKVYLFALFVGAPKLLPVLELVQRLPRSPLWTDSLSPSLLFDVLFSRRVSTLGVSGHPYDWPEYSLYPGLCVLVLAAIGAFFAVPIRSQESTKAERSGWM
;
A
#
# COMPACT_ATOMS: atom_id res chain seq x y z
N MET A 1 -19.29 -29.29 -2.38
CA MET A 1 -18.61 -28.08 -2.89
C MET A 1 -18.92 -26.83 -2.06
N MET A 2 -20.18 -26.43 -1.85
CA MET A 2 -20.56 -25.24 -1.07
C MET A 2 -20.06 -25.18 0.39
N VAL A 3 -19.98 -26.31 1.10
CA VAL A 3 -19.51 -26.36 2.51
C VAL A 3 -18.00 -26.12 2.59
N TRP A 4 -17.24 -26.63 1.65
CA TRP A 4 -15.79 -26.46 1.55
C TRP A 4 -15.40 -25.01 1.23
N GLU A 5 -16.13 -24.36 0.32
CA GLU A 5 -15.93 -22.93 0.01
C GLU A 5 -16.20 -22.03 1.23
N ARG A 6 -17.26 -22.32 2.01
CA ARG A 6 -17.56 -21.59 3.26
C ARG A 6 -16.48 -21.81 4.32
N PHE A 7 -15.97 -23.03 4.46
CA PHE A 7 -14.93 -23.36 5.44
C PHE A 7 -13.60 -22.67 5.11
N HIS A 8 -13.17 -22.65 3.83
CA HIS A 8 -11.98 -21.92 3.38
C HIS A 8 -12.12 -20.41 3.56
N GLY A 9 -13.24 -19.82 3.22
CA GLY A 9 -13.49 -18.39 3.43
C GLY A 9 -13.44 -18.00 4.91
N TRP A 10 -13.91 -18.84 5.80
CA TRP A 10 -13.91 -18.59 7.24
C TRP A 10 -12.51 -18.69 7.86
N THR A 11 -11.72 -19.69 7.47
CA THR A 11 -10.33 -19.85 7.92
C THR A 11 -9.43 -18.73 7.39
N SER A 12 -9.64 -18.26 6.15
CA SER A 12 -8.89 -17.15 5.57
C SER A 12 -9.13 -15.85 6.33
N ARG A 13 -10.38 -15.56 6.68
CA ARG A 13 -10.73 -14.37 7.47
C ARG A 13 -10.13 -14.42 8.87
N ARG A 14 -10.19 -15.57 9.57
CA ARG A 14 -9.59 -15.71 10.90
C ARG A 14 -8.09 -15.48 10.88
N THR A 15 -7.39 -16.05 9.92
CA THR A 15 -5.94 -15.90 9.80
C THR A 15 -5.57 -14.42 9.52
N ALA A 16 -6.34 -13.74 8.68
CA ALA A 16 -6.16 -12.32 8.41
C ALA A 16 -6.36 -11.46 9.68
N TRP A 17 -7.41 -11.72 10.45
CA TRP A 17 -7.64 -11.01 11.72
C TRP A 17 -6.56 -11.32 12.76
N LEU A 18 -6.06 -12.55 12.83
CA LEU A 18 -4.97 -12.91 13.75
C LEU A 18 -3.67 -12.18 13.39
N SER A 19 -3.33 -12.05 12.11
CA SER A 19 -2.15 -11.29 11.72
C SER A 19 -2.28 -9.80 12.04
N ALA A 20 -3.43 -9.20 11.73
CA ALA A 20 -3.72 -7.81 12.09
C ALA A 20 -3.69 -7.59 13.61
N LEU A 21 -4.27 -8.50 14.40
CA LEU A 21 -4.22 -8.43 15.86
C LEU A 21 -2.79 -8.51 16.40
N THR A 22 -1.96 -9.40 15.85
CA THR A 22 -0.54 -9.50 16.22
C THR A 22 0.17 -8.17 15.98
N VAL A 23 -0.03 -7.58 14.80
CA VAL A 23 0.53 -6.27 14.45
C VAL A 23 -0.02 -5.17 15.38
N ALA A 24 -1.31 -5.20 15.68
CA ALA A 24 -1.95 -4.25 16.58
C ALA A 24 -1.34 -4.31 17.99
N LEU A 25 -1.17 -5.50 18.55
CA LEU A 25 -0.59 -5.69 19.88
C LEU A 25 0.85 -5.19 19.98
N VAL A 26 1.63 -5.35 18.90
CA VAL A 26 3.03 -4.87 18.86
C VAL A 26 3.10 -3.35 18.68
N LEU A 27 2.26 -2.78 17.83
CA LEU A 27 2.37 -1.38 17.42
C LEU A 27 1.50 -0.40 18.24
N ALA A 28 0.38 -0.86 18.82
CA ALA A 28 -0.52 0.03 19.53
C ALA A 28 0.16 0.85 20.64
N PRO A 29 1.06 0.30 21.46
CA PRO A 29 1.76 1.09 22.47
C PRO A 29 2.57 2.24 21.87
N MET A 30 3.19 2.01 20.72
CA MET A 30 3.99 3.02 20.02
C MET A 30 3.10 4.06 19.32
N MET A 31 2.06 3.61 18.62
CA MET A 31 1.18 4.46 17.82
C MET A 31 0.25 5.32 18.67
N LEU A 32 -0.18 4.83 19.82
CA LEU A 32 -1.18 5.48 20.69
C LEU A 32 -0.56 6.18 21.90
N SER A 33 0.78 6.06 22.10
CA SER A 33 1.43 6.75 23.20
C SER A 33 1.22 8.26 23.11
N SER A 34 0.69 8.85 24.16
CA SER A 34 0.51 10.32 24.29
C SER A 34 1.79 11.03 24.72
N GLY A 35 2.88 10.30 24.88
CA GLY A 35 4.16 10.84 25.32
C GLY A 35 4.65 11.94 24.38
N SER A 36 5.21 13.00 24.96
CA SER A 36 5.86 14.14 24.33
C SER A 36 7.15 13.78 23.56
N GLN A 37 7.38 12.50 23.30
CA GLN A 37 8.39 12.11 22.33
C GLN A 37 7.96 12.78 21.03
N SER A 38 8.58 13.89 20.82
CA SER A 38 8.53 14.67 19.62
C SER A 38 8.57 13.70 18.43
N TRP A 39 7.42 13.44 17.89
CA TRP A 39 7.33 12.94 16.54
C TRP A 39 8.01 14.03 15.73
N HIS A 40 9.25 13.76 15.34
CA HIS A 40 10.14 14.75 14.75
C HIS A 40 9.81 14.94 13.27
N ARG A 41 10.34 15.99 12.72
CA ARG A 41 10.42 16.29 11.30
C ARG A 41 9.05 16.53 10.64
N ASP A 42 8.64 15.69 9.68
CA ASP A 42 7.49 15.96 8.82
C ASP A 42 6.13 15.80 9.49
N TRP A 43 6.05 15.21 10.70
CA TRP A 43 4.79 15.13 11.43
C TRP A 43 4.12 16.50 11.63
N HIS A 44 4.88 17.55 11.96
CA HIS A 44 4.35 18.89 12.13
C HIS A 44 3.80 19.45 10.82
N TYR A 45 4.45 19.15 9.71
CA TYR A 45 3.98 19.54 8.39
C TYR A 45 2.60 18.89 8.09
N PHE A 46 2.48 17.58 8.23
CA PHE A 46 1.22 16.90 7.95
C PHE A 46 0.12 17.22 8.98
N GLN A 47 0.47 17.42 10.23
CA GLN A 47 -0.49 17.86 11.26
C GLN A 47 -1.02 19.26 10.95
N HIS A 48 -0.17 20.19 10.52
CA HIS A 48 -0.58 21.52 10.10
C HIS A 48 -1.57 21.45 8.92
N TRP A 49 -1.23 20.73 7.87
CA TRP A 49 -2.12 20.56 6.70
C TRP A 49 -3.43 19.89 7.06
N ALA A 50 -3.39 18.86 7.87
CA ALA A 50 -4.60 18.19 8.35
C ALA A 50 -5.46 19.08 9.24
N HIS A 51 -4.84 19.95 10.06
CA HIS A 51 -5.59 20.93 10.86
C HIS A 51 -6.32 21.94 9.99
N VAL A 52 -5.66 22.48 8.97
CA VAL A 52 -6.29 23.41 8.02
C VAL A 52 -7.48 22.76 7.32
N ALA A 53 -7.29 21.53 6.83
CA ALA A 53 -8.38 20.78 6.21
C ALA A 53 -9.52 20.49 7.19
N GLN A 54 -9.21 20.16 8.46
CA GLN A 54 -10.20 19.94 9.50
C GLN A 54 -11.03 21.20 9.73
N MET A 55 -10.39 22.36 9.84
CA MET A 55 -11.08 23.63 10.02
C MET A 55 -12.01 23.93 8.86
N ALA A 56 -11.55 23.76 7.61
CA ALA A 56 -12.39 23.92 6.42
C ALA A 56 -13.63 23.03 6.48
N PHE A 57 -13.49 21.74 6.77
CA PHE A 57 -14.63 20.82 6.87
C PHE A 57 -15.61 21.20 8.00
N LEU A 58 -15.10 21.66 9.15
CA LEU A 58 -15.95 22.08 10.28
C LEU A 58 -16.75 23.34 9.94
N GLU A 59 -16.24 24.19 9.06
CA GLU A 59 -16.92 25.37 8.54
C GLU A 59 -17.81 25.06 7.32
N GLY A 60 -17.90 23.80 6.89
CA GLY A 60 -18.68 23.37 5.71
C GLY A 60 -18.05 23.77 4.37
N LEU A 61 -16.75 24.08 4.38
CA LEU A 61 -15.98 24.47 3.20
C LEU A 61 -15.18 23.28 2.65
N PRO A 62 -14.92 23.22 1.33
CA PRO A 62 -13.98 22.27 0.78
C PRO A 62 -12.55 22.59 1.24
N PRO A 63 -11.71 21.57 1.51
CA PRO A 63 -10.32 21.77 1.91
C PRO A 63 -9.44 22.02 0.66
N ASP A 64 -9.61 23.15 0.01
CA ASP A 64 -8.93 23.48 -1.26
C ASP A 64 -7.72 24.41 -1.09
N PHE A 65 -7.70 25.23 -0.04
CA PHE A 65 -6.67 26.25 0.15
C PHE A 65 -6.16 26.34 1.58
N ASN A 66 -4.82 26.49 1.73
CA ASN A 66 -4.15 26.74 3.02
C ASN A 66 -3.57 28.17 3.03
N PRO A 67 -4.19 29.13 3.72
CA PRO A 67 -3.74 30.52 3.74
C PRO A 67 -2.48 30.74 4.60
N TRP A 68 -2.15 29.80 5.51
CA TRP A 68 -1.04 29.97 6.46
C TRP A 68 0.27 29.30 5.99
N HIS A 69 0.32 28.71 4.80
CA HIS A 69 1.54 28.09 4.28
C HIS A 69 2.11 28.95 3.15
N CYS A 70 3.34 29.48 3.32
CA CYS A 70 4.08 30.22 2.28
C CYS A 70 3.24 31.32 1.56
N ALA A 71 2.52 32.13 2.32
CA ALA A 71 1.59 33.17 1.80
C ALA A 71 0.38 32.60 1.02
N GLY A 72 0.05 31.37 1.22
CA GLY A 72 -1.07 30.67 0.62
C GLY A 72 -0.61 29.53 -0.31
N ALA A 73 -1.16 28.35 -0.09
CA ALA A 73 -0.88 27.17 -0.91
C ALA A 73 -2.16 26.40 -1.21
N ASP A 74 -2.19 25.80 -2.39
CA ASP A 74 -3.26 24.92 -2.82
C ASP A 74 -3.21 23.61 -2.03
N LEU A 75 -4.26 23.31 -1.27
CA LEU A 75 -4.38 22.09 -0.48
C LEU A 75 -4.84 20.93 -1.36
N ALA A 76 -5.82 21.17 -2.24
CA ALA A 76 -6.34 20.15 -3.13
C ALA A 76 -5.29 19.65 -4.11
N ALA A 77 -4.43 20.54 -4.63
CA ALA A 77 -3.35 20.20 -5.55
C ALA A 77 -2.06 19.71 -4.86
N ASN A 78 -1.98 19.73 -3.52
CA ASN A 78 -0.86 19.12 -2.82
C ASN A 78 -0.95 17.59 -2.92
N ALA A 79 -0.05 16.98 -3.70
CA ALA A 79 -0.05 15.54 -3.96
C ALA A 79 0.11 14.67 -2.69
N GLN A 80 0.61 15.24 -1.59
CA GLN A 80 0.81 14.57 -0.31
C GLN A 80 -0.31 14.84 0.71
N ASP A 81 -1.28 15.70 0.40
CA ASP A 81 -2.43 15.92 1.27
C ASP A 81 -3.38 14.72 1.26
N LEU A 82 -3.94 14.40 2.43
CA LEU A 82 -4.77 13.23 2.67
C LEU A 82 -6.23 13.57 3.06
N SER A 83 -6.61 14.84 2.96
CA SER A 83 -7.93 15.32 3.40
C SER A 83 -9.11 14.69 2.65
N LEU A 84 -8.90 14.22 1.42
CA LEU A 84 -9.91 13.55 0.61
C LEU A 84 -10.01 12.04 0.87
N SER A 85 -9.11 11.45 1.68
CA SER A 85 -9.19 10.04 2.05
C SER A 85 -10.36 9.78 3.02
N PRO A 86 -11.10 8.68 2.87
CA PRO A 86 -12.09 8.26 3.87
C PRO A 86 -11.52 8.15 5.29
N LEU A 87 -10.22 7.89 5.43
CA LEU A 87 -9.54 7.80 6.72
C LEU A 87 -9.35 9.18 7.39
N PHE A 88 -9.59 10.28 6.67
CA PHE A 88 -9.58 11.61 7.26
C PHE A 88 -10.66 11.80 8.33
N VAL A 89 -11.67 10.94 8.34
CA VAL A 89 -12.68 10.89 9.41
C VAL A 89 -12.04 10.77 10.80
N PHE A 90 -10.91 10.09 10.93
CA PHE A 90 -10.18 10.02 12.21
C PHE A 90 -9.58 11.37 12.62
N VAL A 91 -9.16 12.19 11.66
CA VAL A 91 -8.71 13.56 11.94
C VAL A 91 -9.88 14.42 12.40
N LEU A 92 -11.03 14.30 11.76
CA LEU A 92 -12.24 15.02 12.15
C LEU A 92 -12.69 14.67 13.58
N LEU A 93 -12.60 13.39 13.97
CA LEU A 93 -13.05 12.91 15.28
C LEU A 93 -12.04 13.12 16.41
N PHE A 94 -10.74 12.95 16.14
CA PHE A 94 -9.71 12.88 17.17
C PHE A 94 -8.65 13.98 17.06
N GLY A 95 -8.82 14.90 16.11
CA GLY A 95 -7.84 15.95 15.81
C GLY A 95 -6.65 15.45 14.99
N PRO A 96 -5.82 16.38 14.46
CA PRO A 96 -4.75 16.05 13.53
C PRO A 96 -3.71 15.09 14.10
N ALA A 97 -3.26 15.32 15.33
CA ALA A 97 -2.17 14.54 15.91
C ALA A 97 -2.53 13.07 16.14
N LEU A 98 -3.68 12.78 16.74
CA LEU A 98 -4.12 11.40 17.01
C LEU A 98 -4.79 10.79 15.78
N GLY A 99 -5.59 11.57 15.05
CA GLY A 99 -6.32 11.10 13.87
C GLY A 99 -5.41 10.58 12.75
N LEU A 100 -4.30 11.28 12.47
CA LEU A 100 -3.31 10.84 11.49
C LEU A 100 -2.64 9.52 11.90
N ARG A 101 -2.30 9.37 13.18
CA ARG A 101 -1.71 8.13 13.71
C ARG A 101 -2.68 6.96 13.56
N ILE A 102 -3.94 7.16 13.93
CA ILE A 102 -4.98 6.13 13.78
C ILE A 102 -5.14 5.77 12.30
N ALA A 103 -5.16 6.74 11.39
CA ALA A 103 -5.27 6.49 9.96
C ALA A 103 -4.10 5.65 9.43
N CYS A 104 -2.85 5.99 9.78
CA CYS A 104 -1.67 5.19 9.44
C CYS A 104 -1.76 3.77 10.03
N PHE A 105 -2.16 3.66 11.29
CA PHE A 105 -2.31 2.37 11.96
C PHE A 105 -3.35 1.48 11.27
N VAL A 106 -4.50 2.03 10.91
CA VAL A 106 -5.55 1.31 10.16
C VAL A 106 -5.02 0.81 8.81
N LEU A 107 -4.24 1.62 8.07
CA LEU A 107 -3.64 1.20 6.80
C LEU A 107 -2.69 0.01 6.99
N VAL A 108 -1.85 0.05 8.01
CA VAL A 108 -0.92 -1.05 8.33
C VAL A 108 -1.68 -2.33 8.69
N LEU A 109 -2.75 -2.23 9.50
CA LEU A 109 -3.58 -3.38 9.85
C LEU A 109 -4.29 -3.98 8.63
N LEU A 110 -4.86 -3.12 7.77
CA LEU A 110 -5.50 -3.55 6.53
C LEU A 110 -4.50 -4.22 5.58
N GLY A 111 -3.29 -3.70 5.48
CA GLY A 111 -2.22 -4.29 4.68
C GLY A 111 -1.78 -5.66 5.20
N SER A 112 -1.58 -5.80 6.52
CA SER A 112 -1.27 -7.06 7.18
C SER A 112 -2.37 -8.11 6.95
N ALA A 113 -3.62 -7.73 7.18
CA ALA A 113 -4.77 -8.59 6.93
C ALA A 113 -4.89 -8.96 5.45
N GLY A 114 -4.66 -7.99 4.55
CA GLY A 114 -4.69 -8.18 3.10
C GLY A 114 -3.65 -9.18 2.61
N MET A 115 -2.41 -9.09 3.13
CA MET A 115 -1.34 -10.03 2.82
C MET A 115 -1.69 -11.45 3.26
N SER A 116 -2.10 -11.60 4.51
CA SER A 116 -2.50 -12.88 5.10
C SER A 116 -3.70 -13.51 4.34
N TRP A 117 -4.73 -12.72 4.09
CA TRP A 117 -5.90 -13.16 3.32
C TRP A 117 -5.53 -13.58 1.90
N SER A 118 -4.73 -12.78 1.21
CA SER A 118 -4.31 -13.02 -0.16
C SER A 118 -3.56 -14.36 -0.33
N LEU A 119 -2.69 -14.70 0.60
CA LEU A 119 -1.97 -15.98 0.59
C LEU A 119 -2.88 -17.14 0.99
N ARG A 120 -3.69 -16.95 2.01
CA ARG A 120 -4.60 -18.00 2.50
C ARG A 120 -5.65 -18.38 1.47
N SER A 121 -6.18 -17.42 0.71
CA SER A 121 -7.14 -17.68 -0.37
C SER A 121 -6.56 -18.51 -1.51
N ARG A 122 -5.23 -18.43 -1.71
CA ARG A 122 -4.50 -19.24 -2.70
C ARG A 122 -4.00 -20.59 -2.19
N GLY A 123 -4.47 -21.03 -1.02
CA GLY A 123 -4.17 -22.35 -0.49
C GLY A 123 -2.92 -22.45 0.40
N SER A 124 -2.24 -21.32 0.68
CA SER A 124 -1.14 -21.33 1.68
C SER A 124 -1.66 -21.78 3.03
N GLY A 125 -0.79 -22.41 3.85
CA GLY A 125 -1.14 -22.82 5.21
C GLY A 125 -1.51 -21.63 6.10
N ALA A 126 -2.18 -21.89 7.21
CA ALA A 126 -2.62 -20.85 8.13
C ALA A 126 -1.45 -20.13 8.80
N LEU A 127 -0.42 -20.89 9.20
CA LEU A 127 0.77 -20.36 9.85
C LEU A 127 1.58 -19.47 8.90
N GLU A 128 1.81 -19.93 7.68
CA GLU A 128 2.56 -19.20 6.66
C GLU A 128 1.85 -17.89 6.28
N SER A 129 0.54 -17.94 6.12
CA SER A 129 -0.27 -16.78 5.80
C SER A 129 -0.30 -15.77 6.94
N TRP A 130 -0.42 -16.25 8.20
CA TRP A 130 -0.33 -15.39 9.38
C TRP A 130 1.04 -14.73 9.48
N PHE A 131 2.11 -15.54 9.35
CA PHE A 131 3.48 -15.02 9.43
C PHE A 131 3.76 -13.96 8.36
N ALA A 132 3.37 -14.22 7.11
CA ALA A 132 3.57 -13.26 6.04
C ALA A 132 2.79 -11.95 6.26
N GLY A 133 1.56 -12.04 6.77
CA GLY A 133 0.78 -10.86 7.14
C GLY A 133 1.42 -10.08 8.28
N ALA A 134 1.88 -10.76 9.33
CA ALA A 134 2.58 -10.13 10.44
C ALA A 134 3.92 -9.50 9.99
N ALA A 135 4.72 -10.21 9.20
CA ALA A 135 5.98 -9.71 8.65
C ALA A 135 5.78 -8.48 7.76
N TRP A 136 4.73 -8.45 6.94
CA TRP A 136 4.38 -7.28 6.15
C TRP A 136 3.98 -6.09 7.03
N GLY A 137 3.08 -6.31 7.99
CA GLY A 137 2.60 -5.27 8.89
C GLY A 137 3.67 -4.74 9.86
N LEU A 138 4.73 -5.51 10.13
CA LEU A 138 5.87 -5.11 10.96
C LEU A 138 7.11 -4.74 10.12
N CYS A 139 6.97 -4.59 8.81
CA CYS A 139 8.05 -4.23 7.91
C CYS A 139 8.66 -2.87 8.30
N VAL A 140 9.98 -2.85 8.48
CA VAL A 140 10.73 -1.66 8.93
C VAL A 140 10.53 -0.49 7.99
N PHE A 141 10.47 -0.70 6.68
CA PHE A 141 10.26 0.36 5.69
C PHE A 141 9.06 1.27 6.04
N VAL A 142 7.89 0.69 6.25
CA VAL A 142 6.67 1.48 6.56
C VAL A 142 6.81 2.19 7.90
N HIS A 143 7.38 1.51 8.92
CA HIS A 143 7.47 2.06 10.27
C HIS A 143 8.52 3.17 10.40
N VAL A 144 9.65 3.05 9.73
CA VAL A 144 10.67 4.10 9.71
C VAL A 144 10.10 5.36 9.07
N HIS A 145 9.44 5.24 7.91
CA HIS A 145 8.80 6.39 7.28
C HIS A 145 7.70 7.00 8.15
N ILE A 146 6.85 6.20 8.77
CA ILE A 146 5.83 6.72 9.69
C ILE A 146 6.48 7.41 10.89
N SER A 147 7.56 6.87 11.46
CA SER A 147 8.24 7.50 12.61
C SER A 147 8.85 8.86 12.26
N GLU A 148 9.33 9.04 11.04
CA GLU A 148 9.87 10.31 10.54
C GLU A 148 8.77 11.32 10.12
N GLY A 149 7.53 10.89 10.10
CA GLY A 149 6.40 11.74 9.71
C GLY A 149 5.99 11.64 8.24
N HIS A 150 6.56 10.73 7.47
CA HIS A 150 6.20 10.51 6.08
C HIS A 150 4.84 9.80 5.98
N VAL A 151 3.79 10.45 6.45
CA VAL A 151 2.42 9.91 6.55
C VAL A 151 1.93 9.26 5.24
N PRO A 152 2.17 9.83 4.04
CA PRO A 152 1.74 9.24 2.77
C PRO A 152 2.34 7.86 2.47
N PHE A 153 3.48 7.53 3.08
CA PHE A 153 4.12 6.23 2.91
C PHE A 153 3.33 5.08 3.56
N ALA A 154 2.46 5.37 4.53
CA ALA A 154 1.55 4.36 5.09
C ALA A 154 0.66 3.72 4.02
N GLY A 155 0.40 4.40 2.91
CA GLY A 155 -0.31 3.87 1.74
C GLY A 155 0.33 2.62 1.15
N PHE A 156 1.66 2.45 1.23
CA PHE A 156 2.34 1.25 0.75
C PHE A 156 1.86 -0.03 1.45
N ALA A 157 1.40 0.08 2.69
CA ALA A 157 0.88 -1.07 3.43
C ALA A 157 -0.26 -1.78 2.67
N LEU A 158 -1.05 -1.07 1.87
CA LEU A 158 -2.18 -1.61 1.11
C LEU A 158 -1.79 -2.40 -0.15
N MET A 159 -0.52 -2.38 -0.58
CA MET A 159 -0.09 -3.05 -1.81
C MET A 159 -0.49 -4.54 -1.88
N PRO A 160 -0.30 -5.37 -0.84
CA PRO A 160 -0.72 -6.78 -0.90
C PRO A 160 -2.22 -6.96 -1.04
N LEU A 161 -3.02 -6.06 -0.47
CA LEU A 161 -4.47 -6.10 -0.61
C LEU A 161 -4.89 -5.80 -2.05
N VAL A 162 -4.29 -4.79 -2.69
CA VAL A 162 -4.52 -4.47 -4.11
C VAL A 162 -4.20 -5.67 -5.01
N LEU A 163 -3.01 -6.25 -4.84
CA LEU A 163 -2.55 -7.43 -5.59
C LEU A 163 -3.42 -8.66 -5.32
N GLY A 164 -3.81 -8.87 -4.07
CA GLY A 164 -4.67 -9.96 -3.65
C GLY A 164 -6.05 -9.91 -4.31
N LEU A 165 -6.68 -8.75 -4.26
CA LEU A 165 -7.99 -8.52 -4.89
C LEU A 165 -7.92 -8.69 -6.41
N TYR A 166 -6.89 -8.13 -7.05
CA TYR A 166 -6.69 -8.31 -8.49
C TYR A 166 -6.54 -9.79 -8.88
N SER A 167 -5.72 -10.54 -8.16
CA SER A 167 -5.50 -11.96 -8.43
C SER A 167 -6.75 -12.80 -8.19
N GLU A 168 -7.54 -12.50 -7.14
CA GLU A 168 -8.83 -13.14 -6.90
C GLU A 168 -9.80 -12.85 -8.04
N GLY A 169 -9.80 -11.62 -8.56
CA GLY A 169 -10.56 -11.24 -9.75
C GLY A 169 -10.20 -12.07 -10.97
N LEU A 170 -8.91 -12.35 -11.20
CA LEU A 170 -8.45 -13.22 -12.29
C LEU A 170 -8.90 -14.66 -12.10
N GLU A 171 -8.87 -15.19 -10.88
CA GLU A 171 -9.38 -16.53 -10.57
C GLU A 171 -10.86 -16.64 -10.87
N LYS A 172 -11.68 -15.66 -10.41
CA LYS A 172 -13.13 -15.65 -10.69
C LYS A 172 -13.44 -15.49 -12.18
N LEU A 173 -12.57 -14.77 -12.90
CA LEU A 173 -12.69 -14.66 -14.36
C LEU A 173 -12.44 -16.03 -15.03
N GLY A 174 -11.43 -16.77 -14.59
CA GLY A 174 -11.15 -18.14 -15.04
C GLY A 174 -12.28 -19.13 -14.74
N GLU A 175 -12.97 -18.98 -13.59
CA GLU A 175 -14.18 -19.72 -13.23
C GLU A 175 -15.42 -19.28 -14.03
N LYS A 176 -15.29 -18.37 -15.01
CA LYS A 176 -16.39 -17.78 -15.79
C LYS A 176 -17.41 -16.98 -14.95
N LYS A 177 -17.07 -16.60 -13.73
CA LYS A 177 -17.90 -15.78 -12.80
C LYS A 177 -17.60 -14.29 -13.02
N ARG A 178 -18.00 -13.76 -14.19
CA ARG A 178 -17.62 -12.39 -14.64
C ARG A 178 -18.05 -11.28 -13.68
N GLU A 179 -19.26 -11.38 -13.10
CA GLU A 179 -19.76 -10.37 -12.15
C GLU A 179 -18.92 -10.33 -10.87
N ARG A 180 -18.56 -11.51 -10.30
CA ARG A 180 -17.67 -11.58 -9.14
C ARG A 180 -16.27 -11.08 -9.46
N ALA A 181 -15.75 -11.41 -10.64
CA ALA A 181 -14.46 -10.90 -11.10
C ALA A 181 -14.46 -9.37 -11.16
N LEU A 182 -15.54 -8.76 -11.68
CA LEU A 182 -15.68 -7.30 -11.75
C LEU A 182 -15.69 -6.67 -10.35
N ILE A 183 -16.38 -7.27 -9.37
CA ILE A 183 -16.38 -6.80 -7.98
C ILE A 183 -14.96 -6.78 -7.40
N TYR A 184 -14.17 -7.81 -7.63
CA TYR A 184 -12.77 -7.86 -7.15
C TYR A 184 -11.88 -6.85 -7.86
N PHE A 185 -12.03 -6.66 -9.17
CA PHE A 185 -11.29 -5.61 -9.90
C PHE A 185 -11.69 -4.22 -9.44
N ALA A 186 -12.99 -3.98 -9.21
CA ALA A 186 -13.47 -2.72 -8.65
C ALA A 186 -12.91 -2.49 -7.24
N ALA A 187 -12.97 -3.48 -6.36
CA ALA A 187 -12.40 -3.39 -5.02
C ALA A 187 -10.89 -3.12 -5.04
N SER A 188 -10.14 -3.79 -5.92
CA SER A 188 -8.71 -3.53 -6.13
C SER A 188 -8.47 -2.08 -6.56
N GLY A 189 -9.27 -1.57 -7.51
CA GLY A 189 -9.21 -0.19 -7.97
C GLY A 189 -9.60 0.83 -6.89
N LEU A 190 -10.61 0.54 -6.08
CA LEU A 190 -11.01 1.39 -4.96
C LEU A 190 -9.89 1.52 -3.92
N VAL A 191 -9.24 0.40 -3.57
CA VAL A 191 -8.10 0.42 -2.64
C VAL A 191 -6.91 1.18 -3.22
N LEU A 192 -6.61 0.97 -4.51
CA LEU A 192 -5.55 1.68 -5.22
C LEU A 192 -5.86 3.19 -5.32
N GLY A 193 -7.08 3.57 -5.64
CA GLY A 193 -7.52 4.97 -5.67
C GLY A 193 -7.48 5.63 -4.30
N ASN A 194 -7.79 4.89 -3.22
CA ASN A 194 -7.64 5.41 -1.87
C ASN A 194 -6.17 5.69 -1.50
N GLN A 195 -5.20 4.94 -2.04
CA GLN A 195 -3.79 5.33 -1.86
C GLN A 195 -3.54 6.74 -2.41
N LEU A 196 -4.10 7.09 -3.56
CA LEU A 196 -3.96 8.44 -4.14
C LEU A 196 -4.62 9.51 -3.26
N LEU A 197 -5.82 9.24 -2.75
CA LEU A 197 -6.54 10.14 -1.84
C LEU A 197 -5.82 10.32 -0.49
N PHE A 198 -5.04 9.33 -0.05
CA PHE A 198 -4.23 9.38 1.17
C PHE A 198 -2.87 10.05 0.96
N GLY A 199 -2.75 10.92 -0.03
CA GLY A 199 -1.50 11.62 -0.33
C GLY A 199 -0.45 10.73 -1.03
N GLY A 200 -0.90 9.72 -1.77
CA GLY A 200 -0.10 8.65 -2.34
C GLY A 200 0.76 9.04 -3.53
N ALA A 201 1.43 10.20 -3.50
CA ALA A 201 2.36 10.59 -4.56
C ALA A 201 3.43 9.52 -4.85
N TYR A 202 3.77 8.71 -3.86
CA TYR A 202 4.73 7.61 -3.97
C TYR A 202 4.05 6.24 -4.01
N SER A 203 3.14 5.96 -3.07
CA SER A 203 2.54 4.62 -2.92
C SER A 203 1.67 4.21 -4.12
N PHE A 204 0.92 5.15 -4.70
CA PHE A 204 0.07 4.87 -5.86
C PHE A 204 0.88 4.46 -7.11
N PRO A 205 1.89 5.23 -7.59
CA PRO A 205 2.64 4.84 -8.79
C PRO A 205 3.44 3.55 -8.58
N PHE A 206 4.08 3.36 -7.42
CA PHE A 206 4.82 2.13 -7.17
C PHE A 206 3.90 0.91 -7.09
N THR A 207 2.76 0.99 -6.38
CA THR A 207 1.77 -0.10 -6.37
C THR A 207 1.24 -0.38 -7.77
N SER A 208 1.01 0.66 -8.58
CA SER A 208 0.58 0.54 -9.98
C SER A 208 1.62 -0.18 -10.83
N MET A 209 2.90 0.13 -10.68
CA MET A 209 3.98 -0.57 -11.39
C MET A 209 4.05 -2.06 -11.01
N VAL A 210 3.98 -2.38 -9.72
CA VAL A 210 3.99 -3.76 -9.24
C VAL A 210 2.76 -4.52 -9.73
N LEU A 211 1.59 -3.88 -9.74
CA LEU A 211 0.35 -4.45 -10.26
C LEU A 211 0.44 -4.71 -11.77
N ALA A 212 1.00 -3.77 -12.55
CA ALA A 212 1.22 -3.94 -13.99
C ALA A 212 2.19 -5.10 -14.27
N LEU A 213 3.28 -5.18 -13.50
CA LEU A 213 4.23 -6.30 -13.61
C LEU A 213 3.57 -7.63 -13.28
N ALA A 214 2.77 -7.70 -12.20
CA ALA A 214 2.01 -8.89 -11.85
C ALA A 214 1.05 -9.30 -12.99
N GLY A 215 0.33 -8.35 -13.58
CA GLY A 215 -0.55 -8.60 -14.72
C GLY A 215 0.19 -9.13 -15.94
N ALA A 216 1.39 -8.59 -16.22
CA ALA A 216 2.24 -9.08 -17.30
C ALA A 216 2.75 -10.51 -17.03
N VAL A 217 3.20 -10.80 -15.81
CA VAL A 217 3.62 -12.15 -15.39
C VAL A 217 2.48 -13.16 -15.53
N TYR A 218 1.28 -12.81 -15.04
CA TYR A 218 0.10 -13.68 -15.21
C TYR A 218 -0.26 -13.89 -16.68
N ALA A 219 -0.15 -12.86 -17.53
CA ALA A 219 -0.43 -12.97 -18.96
C ALA A 219 0.55 -13.92 -19.67
N ILE A 220 1.85 -13.81 -19.34
CA ILE A 220 2.90 -14.67 -19.87
C ILE A 220 2.68 -16.12 -19.43
N GLN A 221 2.43 -16.35 -18.16
CA GLN A 221 2.20 -17.69 -17.61
C GLN A 221 0.97 -18.36 -18.19
N ALA A 222 -0.13 -17.63 -18.29
CA ALA A 222 -1.39 -18.12 -18.86
C ALA A 222 -1.39 -18.15 -20.39
N ARG A 223 -0.46 -17.44 -21.03
CA ARG A 223 -0.44 -17.18 -22.50
C ARG A 223 -1.74 -16.51 -22.99
N LEU A 224 -2.28 -15.59 -22.19
CA LEU A 224 -3.53 -14.89 -22.44
C LEU A 224 -3.35 -13.38 -22.14
N TRP A 225 -4.05 -12.54 -22.90
CA TRP A 225 -4.05 -11.09 -22.67
C TRP A 225 -5.07 -10.64 -21.59
N SER A 226 -5.98 -11.52 -21.17
CA SER A 226 -7.02 -11.18 -20.21
C SER A 226 -6.50 -10.61 -18.88
N PRO A 227 -5.36 -11.04 -18.30
CA PRO A 227 -4.82 -10.38 -17.13
C PRO A 227 -4.47 -8.91 -17.38
N VAL A 228 -3.77 -8.60 -18.47
CA VAL A 228 -3.42 -7.22 -18.83
C VAL A 228 -4.67 -6.38 -19.11
N LEU A 229 -5.65 -6.90 -19.84
CA LEU A 229 -6.90 -6.19 -20.12
C LEU A 229 -7.71 -5.94 -18.84
N SER A 230 -7.60 -6.81 -17.85
CA SER A 230 -8.26 -6.64 -16.54
C SER A 230 -7.64 -5.52 -15.71
N LEU A 231 -6.37 -5.18 -15.93
CA LEU A 231 -5.75 -3.99 -15.33
C LEU A 231 -6.50 -2.71 -15.71
N GLY A 232 -6.97 -2.62 -16.96
CA GLY A 232 -7.76 -1.47 -17.42
C GLY A 232 -8.99 -1.21 -16.54
N LYS A 233 -9.65 -2.27 -16.06
CA LYS A 233 -10.78 -2.16 -15.13
C LYS A 233 -10.32 -1.64 -13.76
N VAL A 234 -9.24 -2.18 -13.22
CA VAL A 234 -8.69 -1.73 -11.93
C VAL A 234 -8.31 -0.26 -12.00
N TYR A 235 -7.57 0.15 -13.04
CA TYR A 235 -7.17 1.55 -13.20
C TYR A 235 -8.36 2.47 -13.46
N LEU A 236 -9.38 2.04 -14.19
CA LEU A 236 -10.59 2.83 -14.38
C LEU A 236 -11.24 3.18 -13.04
N PHE A 237 -11.42 2.19 -12.15
CA PHE A 237 -11.96 2.43 -10.82
C PHE A 237 -11.01 3.25 -9.94
N ALA A 238 -9.71 3.01 -10.01
CA ALA A 238 -8.72 3.76 -9.24
C ALA A 238 -8.68 5.24 -9.65
N LEU A 239 -8.71 5.52 -10.94
CA LEU A 239 -8.73 6.89 -11.48
C LEU A 239 -10.05 7.59 -11.18
N PHE A 240 -11.18 6.88 -11.28
CA PHE A 240 -12.48 7.45 -10.93
C PHE A 240 -12.53 7.92 -9.46
N VAL A 241 -12.07 7.06 -8.53
CA VAL A 241 -12.00 7.41 -7.10
C VAL A 241 -10.95 8.48 -6.83
N GLY A 242 -9.80 8.39 -7.47
CA GLY A 242 -8.68 9.32 -7.29
C GLY A 242 -8.81 10.65 -8.04
N ALA A 243 -9.78 10.78 -8.95
CA ALA A 243 -9.93 11.98 -9.80
C ALA A 243 -9.99 13.30 -9.01
N PRO A 244 -10.72 13.41 -7.89
CA PRO A 244 -10.77 14.65 -7.10
C PRO A 244 -9.39 15.13 -6.63
N LYS A 245 -8.45 14.20 -6.45
CA LYS A 245 -7.06 14.50 -6.08
C LYS A 245 -6.16 14.65 -7.30
N LEU A 246 -6.30 13.75 -8.25
CA LEU A 246 -5.42 13.68 -9.41
C LEU A 246 -5.54 14.91 -10.32
N LEU A 247 -6.77 15.41 -10.55
CA LEU A 247 -7.00 16.51 -11.48
C LEU A 247 -6.33 17.81 -11.02
N PRO A 248 -6.53 18.30 -9.78
CA PRO A 248 -5.82 19.50 -9.29
C PRO A 248 -4.29 19.31 -9.27
N VAL A 249 -3.79 18.12 -8.90
CA VAL A 249 -2.35 17.84 -8.92
C VAL A 249 -1.77 17.93 -10.32
N LEU A 250 -2.45 17.36 -11.33
CA LEU A 250 -2.00 17.46 -12.73
C LEU A 250 -2.02 18.89 -13.24
N GLU A 251 -3.04 19.66 -12.89
CA GLU A 251 -3.11 21.09 -13.24
C GLU A 251 -1.95 21.88 -12.63
N LEU A 252 -1.65 21.65 -11.34
CA LEU A 252 -0.53 22.29 -10.66
C LEU A 252 0.81 21.95 -11.31
N VAL A 253 1.04 20.67 -11.62
CA VAL A 253 2.29 20.21 -12.27
C VAL A 253 2.46 20.83 -13.66
N GLN A 254 1.38 21.02 -14.40
CA GLN A 254 1.42 21.71 -15.71
C GLN A 254 1.76 23.19 -15.59
N ARG A 255 1.23 23.86 -14.56
CA ARG A 255 1.49 25.30 -14.30
C ARG A 255 2.87 25.56 -13.72
N LEU A 256 3.34 24.66 -12.85
CA LEU A 256 4.60 24.78 -12.12
C LEU A 256 5.46 23.52 -12.36
N PRO A 257 6.03 23.35 -13.56
CA PRO A 257 6.86 22.20 -13.84
C PRO A 257 8.07 22.20 -12.92
N ARG A 258 8.22 21.13 -12.13
CA ARG A 258 9.41 20.95 -11.30
C ARG A 258 10.60 20.69 -12.22
N SER A 259 11.67 21.47 -12.04
CA SER A 259 12.93 21.13 -12.65
C SER A 259 13.43 19.81 -12.04
N PRO A 260 13.86 18.83 -12.83
CA PRO A 260 14.46 17.59 -12.33
C PRO A 260 15.90 17.87 -11.84
N LEU A 261 16.04 18.76 -10.84
CA LEU A 261 17.35 19.18 -10.30
C LEU A 261 18.02 18.08 -9.46
N TRP A 262 17.30 17.02 -9.10
CA TRP A 262 17.79 15.98 -8.22
C TRP A 262 17.66 14.62 -8.87
N THR A 263 18.74 14.15 -9.46
CA THR A 263 18.91 12.74 -9.85
C THR A 263 19.62 12.04 -8.69
N ASP A 264 18.85 11.59 -7.70
CA ASP A 264 19.39 10.72 -6.68
C ASP A 264 19.27 9.28 -7.15
N SER A 265 20.41 8.65 -7.40
CA SER A 265 20.48 7.25 -7.80
C SER A 265 21.28 6.46 -6.77
N LEU A 266 20.71 5.37 -6.27
CA LEU A 266 21.42 4.46 -5.40
C LEU A 266 22.49 3.70 -6.18
N SER A 267 23.74 3.72 -5.70
CA SER A 267 24.74 2.79 -6.22
C SER A 267 24.38 1.34 -5.85
N PRO A 268 24.82 0.33 -6.61
CA PRO A 268 24.57 -1.07 -6.26
C PRO A 268 25.06 -1.46 -4.85
N SER A 269 26.16 -0.89 -4.39
CA SER A 269 26.69 -1.10 -3.04
C SER A 269 25.77 -0.50 -1.97
N LEU A 270 25.27 0.74 -2.20
CA LEU A 270 24.35 1.38 -1.28
C LEU A 270 23.00 0.68 -1.28
N LEU A 271 22.51 0.20 -2.43
CA LEU A 271 21.29 -0.60 -2.49
C LEU A 271 21.43 -1.90 -1.67
N PHE A 272 22.59 -2.55 -1.73
CA PHE A 272 22.88 -3.71 -0.89
C PHE A 272 22.84 -3.34 0.61
N ASP A 273 23.50 -2.25 1.00
CA ASP A 273 23.48 -1.78 2.39
C ASP A 273 22.05 -1.47 2.86
N VAL A 274 21.25 -0.80 2.05
CA VAL A 274 19.87 -0.45 2.34
C VAL A 274 18.98 -1.68 2.56
N LEU A 275 19.21 -2.76 1.80
CA LEU A 275 18.44 -4.00 1.91
C LEU A 275 18.88 -4.90 3.08
N PHE A 276 20.15 -4.89 3.45
CA PHE A 276 20.71 -5.84 4.41
C PHE A 276 21.16 -5.21 5.73
N SER A 277 21.29 -3.88 5.81
CA SER A 277 21.72 -3.20 7.03
C SER A 277 20.55 -2.83 7.93
N ARG A 278 20.70 -3.07 9.23
CA ARG A 278 19.76 -2.61 10.28
C ARG A 278 19.97 -1.15 10.69
N ARG A 279 20.76 -0.41 9.95
CA ARG A 279 21.08 0.96 10.36
C ARG A 279 19.80 1.80 10.37
N VAL A 280 19.43 2.26 11.55
CA VAL A 280 18.44 3.32 11.79
C VAL A 280 19.23 4.47 12.38
N SER A 281 19.92 5.21 11.52
CA SER A 281 20.74 6.34 11.92
C SER A 281 20.12 7.63 11.40
N THR A 282 20.11 8.66 12.22
CA THR A 282 19.79 10.02 11.80
C THR A 282 20.98 10.69 11.09
N LEU A 283 22.08 9.96 10.91
CA LEU A 283 23.25 10.45 10.18
C LEU A 283 23.01 10.38 8.68
N GLY A 284 23.39 11.42 7.97
CA GLY A 284 23.32 11.48 6.52
C GLY A 284 24.07 10.32 5.85
N VAL A 285 23.58 9.89 4.72
CA VAL A 285 24.28 8.93 3.87
C VAL A 285 25.34 9.69 3.08
N SER A 286 26.61 9.35 3.26
CA SER A 286 27.73 10.04 2.61
C SER A 286 27.53 10.11 1.08
N GLY A 287 27.57 11.33 0.54
CA GLY A 287 27.37 11.57 -0.89
C GLY A 287 25.89 11.61 -1.36
N HIS A 288 24.93 11.54 -0.43
CA HIS A 288 23.51 11.56 -0.73
C HIS A 288 22.81 12.70 0.04
N PRO A 289 21.73 13.30 -0.53
CA PRO A 289 21.06 14.45 0.07
C PRO A 289 20.17 14.09 1.26
N TYR A 290 19.88 12.81 1.47
CA TYR A 290 18.94 12.34 2.48
C TYR A 290 19.61 11.51 3.57
N ASP A 291 18.92 11.37 4.70
CA ASP A 291 19.36 10.55 5.82
C ASP A 291 18.96 9.07 5.64
N TRP A 292 19.50 8.17 6.47
CA TRP A 292 19.20 6.74 6.43
C TRP A 292 17.71 6.38 6.48
N PRO A 293 16.82 7.06 7.23
CA PRO A 293 15.41 6.77 7.22
C PRO A 293 14.76 6.85 5.84
N GLU A 294 15.23 7.76 4.97
CA GLU A 294 14.73 7.93 3.60
C GLU A 294 15.09 6.75 2.69
N TYR A 295 16.22 6.10 2.95
CA TYR A 295 16.73 5.01 2.14
C TYR A 295 16.42 3.63 2.71
N SER A 296 16.03 3.50 3.99
CA SER A 296 15.90 2.22 4.66
C SER A 296 14.82 1.33 4.03
N LEU A 297 15.24 0.20 3.46
CA LEU A 297 14.37 -0.83 2.87
C LEU A 297 14.50 -2.19 3.55
N TYR A 298 15.16 -2.26 4.70
CA TYR A 298 15.47 -3.53 5.37
C TYR A 298 14.21 -4.32 5.79
N PRO A 299 13.84 -5.42 5.09
CA PRO A 299 12.63 -6.18 5.41
C PRO A 299 12.82 -7.19 6.56
N GLY A 300 14.04 -7.35 7.06
CA GLY A 300 14.43 -8.37 8.03
C GLY A 300 15.15 -9.56 7.38
N LEU A 301 16.28 -9.97 7.96
CA LEU A 301 17.09 -11.06 7.41
C LEU A 301 16.29 -12.36 7.28
N CYS A 302 15.48 -12.70 8.28
CA CYS A 302 14.64 -13.91 8.23
C CYS A 302 13.66 -13.88 7.05
N VAL A 303 13.06 -12.72 6.76
CA VAL A 303 12.14 -12.55 5.60
C VAL A 303 12.90 -12.72 4.29
N LEU A 304 14.09 -12.13 4.18
CA LEU A 304 14.93 -12.26 2.97
C LEU A 304 15.36 -13.71 2.73
N VAL A 305 15.79 -14.41 3.78
CA VAL A 305 16.19 -15.82 3.69
C VAL A 305 15.00 -16.70 3.30
N LEU A 306 13.86 -16.52 3.94
CA LEU A 306 12.64 -17.29 3.60
C LEU A 306 12.15 -16.97 2.18
N ALA A 307 12.25 -15.72 1.73
CA ALA A 307 11.90 -15.34 0.35
C ALA A 307 12.85 -15.98 -0.66
N ALA A 308 14.16 -16.01 -0.39
CA ALA A 308 15.14 -16.67 -1.23
C ALA A 308 14.92 -18.19 -1.31
N ILE A 309 14.66 -18.83 -0.16
CA ILE A 309 14.31 -20.25 -0.10
C ILE A 309 13.01 -20.49 -0.89
N GLY A 310 11.97 -19.70 -0.65
CA GLY A 310 10.70 -19.81 -1.37
C GLY A 310 10.86 -19.65 -2.87
N ALA A 311 11.64 -18.67 -3.33
CA ALA A 311 11.93 -18.46 -4.74
C ALA A 311 12.69 -19.65 -5.37
N PHE A 312 13.65 -20.21 -4.65
CA PHE A 312 14.42 -21.35 -5.09
C PHE A 312 13.55 -22.63 -5.27
N PHE A 313 12.66 -22.89 -4.30
CA PHE A 313 11.78 -24.04 -4.34
C PHE A 313 10.46 -23.83 -5.11
N ALA A 314 10.08 -22.59 -5.38
CA ALA A 314 8.89 -22.26 -6.16
C ALA A 314 9.08 -22.44 -7.69
N VAL A 315 10.26 -22.86 -8.16
CA VAL A 315 10.44 -23.26 -9.55
C VAL A 315 9.46 -24.43 -9.80
N PRO A 316 8.46 -24.26 -10.66
CA PRO A 316 7.38 -25.23 -10.76
C PRO A 316 7.89 -26.53 -11.33
N ILE A 317 7.97 -27.57 -10.51
CA ILE A 317 7.87 -28.96 -10.98
C ILE A 317 6.39 -29.16 -11.39
N ARG A 318 5.96 -28.45 -12.43
CA ARG A 318 4.63 -28.64 -12.99
C ARG A 318 4.68 -29.91 -13.85
N SER A 319 4.14 -31.00 -13.34
CA SER A 319 3.85 -32.19 -14.14
C SER A 319 2.98 -31.79 -15.35
N GLN A 320 3.33 -32.30 -16.52
CA GLN A 320 2.67 -32.00 -17.80
C GLN A 320 1.16 -32.32 -17.84
N GLU A 321 0.59 -32.95 -16.80
CA GLU A 321 -0.81 -33.37 -16.74
C GLU A 321 -1.79 -32.22 -16.46
N SER A 322 -1.38 -31.16 -15.76
CA SER A 322 -2.28 -30.02 -15.47
C SER A 322 -2.58 -29.16 -16.71
N THR A 323 -1.69 -29.16 -17.69
CA THR A 323 -1.79 -28.31 -18.89
C THR A 323 -2.94 -28.68 -19.83
N LYS A 324 -3.44 -29.92 -19.83
CA LYS A 324 -4.58 -30.34 -20.67
C LYS A 324 -5.92 -29.94 -20.08
N ALA A 325 -6.09 -30.04 -18.75
CA ALA A 325 -7.34 -29.67 -18.08
C ALA A 325 -7.55 -28.15 -18.05
N GLU A 326 -6.48 -27.36 -17.89
CA GLU A 326 -6.59 -25.89 -17.89
C GLU A 326 -6.90 -25.32 -19.28
N ARG A 327 -6.35 -25.90 -20.36
CA ARG A 327 -6.64 -25.42 -21.74
C ARG A 327 -8.09 -25.60 -22.15
N SER A 328 -8.82 -26.58 -21.60
CA SER A 328 -10.23 -26.80 -21.92
C SER A 328 -11.19 -25.90 -21.12
N GLY A 329 -10.73 -25.25 -20.06
CA GLY A 329 -11.52 -24.36 -19.20
C GLY A 329 -11.55 -22.89 -19.60
N TRP A 330 -10.66 -22.46 -20.52
CA TRP A 330 -10.50 -21.06 -20.92
C TRP A 330 -11.09 -20.72 -22.30
N MET A 331 -11.57 -21.70 -23.07
CA MET A 331 -12.35 -21.53 -24.29
C MET A 331 -13.85 -21.51 -23.99
#